data_f3fe670eb62a50a37be7e23089204367
#
_entry.id   f3fe670eb62a50a37be7e23089204367
#
_cell.length_a   1.000
_cell.length_b   1.000
_cell.length_c   1.000
_cell.angle_alpha   90.00
_cell.angle_beta   90.00
_cell.angle_gamma   90.00
#
_symmetry.space_group_name_H-M   'P 1'
#
loop_
_entity.id
_entity.type
_entity.pdbx_description
1 polymer ?
#
loop_
_entity_poly.entity_id
_entity_poly.type
_entity_poly.pdbx_seq_one_letter_code
_entity_poly.pdbx_strand_id
1 'polypeptide(L)'
;MEIGTKPIWAADAPEENRTERSEAPREWDEAEQAQANPAEVGAERAVNESEHENGNGNGHASENDIITATTTATENTKTKRLRAPQVIRGTGIGRGLAIAPLRFDGKKVGRSSVAALEKERLAAALALSDGELSVMAGQAAADVGEEHGEIYALYGQFMHSEAFLTSVHTAIDEGLDAGAAVKRVCEEKIEKYAAMTERSDRAKAAHWRAVGTLLGEAVENIGERDGERGAGREARNPSGEKYILVTGGMEPVVLTRLAAEGDMVGLLCVGLSEGSDMVSAARALGLPILLVEADDAPSGEYEGESAIIDPARDRLTISPDLEALDRFAAGIKEADATEARLAEQIGRPSVTLAGRHVAIYATVTAYSRQEAERGSAEALAFDAEGLGCFQLILPVGSEESLYFEGFSAAVEGMKGRPVSLCLPVFPKAARQGKIFGEENPAMGVRGLREGLARREDFKRQLRAALRVAALGPVRLLLPTVSSVEEVRRAKVLLHEVKSELTAEKAVFEGNVPLGLLIEIPSAAILSEALMPEADFFVFSTDALLQYLLAADLKNPAVGELLRRNPEPMLRLCAHASGNFRSAAMGKQVGFLGSVVGDVSLTERFLSAGADFLSVDPPSVLLLREKIRACPL
;
A
#
# COMPACT_ATOMS: atom_id res chain seq x y z
N MET A 1 19.33 44.08 32.72
CA MET A 1 20.28 43.76 31.63
C MET A 1 19.60 42.74 30.72
N GLU A 2 18.91 43.25 29.73
CA GLU A 2 18.28 42.45 28.69
C GLU A 2 19.32 42.16 27.60
N ILE A 3 19.52 40.89 27.29
CA ILE A 3 20.35 40.46 26.15
C ILE A 3 19.40 39.94 25.07
N GLY A 4 19.14 40.79 24.09
CA GLY A 4 18.39 40.41 22.91
C GLY A 4 19.30 39.61 21.94
N THR A 5 18.87 38.42 21.57
CA THR A 5 19.48 37.60 20.50
C THR A 5 18.74 37.85 19.19
N LYS A 6 19.44 38.44 18.21
CA LYS A 6 19.01 38.50 16.79
C LYS A 6 19.35 37.18 16.07
N PRO A 7 18.54 36.70 15.13
CA PRO A 7 18.84 35.52 14.34
C PRO A 7 19.86 35.78 13.22
N ILE A 8 20.72 34.80 12.99
CA ILE A 8 21.96 34.81 12.15
C ILE A 8 21.65 34.54 10.65
N TRP A 9 20.69 35.20 10.04
CA TRP A 9 20.51 35.02 8.59
C TRP A 9 20.21 36.31 7.79
N ALA A 10 20.61 37.45 8.28
CA ALA A 10 20.54 38.71 7.55
C ALA A 10 21.95 39.27 7.34
N ALA A 11 22.58 38.91 6.22
CA ALA A 11 23.76 39.56 5.72
C ALA A 11 23.55 39.91 4.24
N ASP A 12 23.64 41.17 3.99
CA ASP A 12 23.66 42.05 2.84
C ASP A 12 23.93 41.45 1.46
N ALA A 13 23.04 41.79 0.51
CA ALA A 13 23.28 41.74 -0.93
C ALA A 13 23.73 43.12 -1.43
N PRO A 14 24.71 43.22 -2.36
CA PRO A 14 24.99 44.48 -3.03
C PRO A 14 24.05 44.71 -4.22
N GLU A 15 23.57 45.96 -4.29
CA GLU A 15 22.92 46.55 -5.47
C GLU A 15 23.87 46.63 -6.63
N GLU A 16 23.43 46.24 -7.85
CA GLU A 16 23.70 47.01 -9.07
C GLU A 16 22.90 46.49 -10.28
N ASN A 17 22.25 47.47 -10.90
CA ASN A 17 21.87 47.69 -12.28
C ASN A 17 20.60 47.04 -12.88
N ARG A 18 19.60 47.93 -12.94
CA ARG A 18 18.51 47.94 -13.93
C ARG A 18 19.05 48.20 -15.33
N THR A 19 18.64 47.39 -16.31
CA THR A 19 18.26 47.89 -17.65
C THR A 19 17.10 47.07 -18.18
N GLU A 20 16.10 47.81 -18.61
CA GLU A 20 14.84 47.37 -19.23
C GLU A 20 15.11 46.67 -20.58
N ARG A 21 14.31 45.63 -20.87
CA ARG A 21 13.61 45.52 -22.18
C ARG A 21 12.53 44.46 -22.14
N SER A 22 11.36 44.92 -22.51
CA SER A 22 10.14 44.21 -22.89
C SER A 22 10.40 43.20 -24.01
N GLU A 23 9.68 42.05 -23.97
CA GLU A 23 8.97 41.48 -25.12
C GLU A 23 8.04 40.35 -24.71
N ALA A 24 6.88 40.31 -25.40
CA ALA A 24 5.69 39.54 -25.11
C ALA A 24 5.75 38.06 -25.59
N PRO A 25 4.77 37.22 -25.29
CA PRO A 25 4.82 35.76 -25.43
C PRO A 25 4.54 35.31 -26.87
N ARG A 26 5.19 34.23 -27.30
CA ARG A 26 4.87 33.51 -28.55
C ARG A 26 3.96 32.35 -28.29
N GLU A 27 2.82 32.39 -28.96
CA GLU A 27 1.87 31.32 -29.22
C GLU A 27 2.57 30.10 -29.85
N TRP A 28 2.12 28.92 -29.46
CA TRP A 28 2.46 27.67 -30.14
C TRP A 28 1.24 27.21 -30.94
N ASP A 29 1.44 27.19 -32.26
CA ASP A 29 0.50 26.72 -33.26
C ASP A 29 0.28 25.20 -33.19
N GLU A 30 -0.99 24.85 -33.34
CA GLU A 30 -1.44 23.53 -33.76
C GLU A 30 -1.17 23.35 -35.26
N ALA A 31 -0.58 22.23 -35.63
CA ALA A 31 -0.86 21.49 -36.87
C ALA A 31 0.12 20.31 -37.03
N GLU A 32 -0.40 19.08 -37.07
CA GLU A 32 -0.36 18.21 -38.27
C GLU A 32 -1.04 16.87 -37.98
N GLN A 33 -2.24 16.77 -38.51
CA GLN A 33 -2.87 15.50 -38.86
C GLN A 33 -2.49 15.13 -40.30
N ALA A 34 -2.03 13.91 -40.52
CA ALA A 34 -2.19 13.21 -41.80
C ALA A 34 -1.97 11.70 -41.60
N GLN A 35 -3.01 10.91 -41.62
CA GLN A 35 -3.44 9.98 -42.65
C GLN A 35 -2.42 8.92 -43.09
N ALA A 36 -2.76 7.66 -42.85
CA ALA A 36 -2.74 6.59 -43.87
C ALA A 36 -3.53 5.36 -43.40
N ASN A 37 -4.47 4.95 -44.19
CA ASN A 37 -5.33 3.78 -44.10
C ASN A 37 -4.89 2.76 -45.20
N PRO A 38 -5.53 1.58 -45.35
CA PRO A 38 -4.93 0.27 -45.16
C PRO A 38 -4.84 -0.52 -46.50
N ALA A 39 -4.28 -1.70 -46.45
CA ALA A 39 -4.50 -2.71 -47.50
C ALA A 39 -4.43 -4.15 -46.98
N GLU A 40 -5.52 -4.80 -47.24
CA GLU A 40 -5.89 -6.22 -47.26
C GLU A 40 -4.83 -7.21 -47.75
N VAL A 41 -5.07 -8.44 -47.39
CA VAL A 41 -5.05 -9.76 -48.07
C VAL A 41 -4.67 -10.81 -47.02
N GLY A 42 -5.33 -11.88 -46.70
CA GLY A 42 -6.10 -12.82 -47.41
C GLY A 42 -5.89 -14.19 -46.75
N ALA A 43 -6.92 -14.97 -46.65
CA ALA A 43 -7.03 -16.24 -45.96
C ALA A 43 -6.12 -17.38 -46.51
N GLU A 44 -5.79 -18.35 -45.64
CA GLU A 44 -6.14 -19.75 -45.91
C GLU A 44 -5.86 -20.70 -44.73
N ARG A 45 -6.68 -21.72 -44.66
CA ARG A 45 -6.84 -22.81 -43.68
C ARG A 45 -5.66 -23.78 -43.66
N ALA A 46 -5.37 -24.39 -42.53
CA ALA A 46 -5.30 -25.85 -42.43
C ALA A 46 -5.34 -26.33 -40.98
N VAL A 47 -6.18 -27.35 -40.79
CA VAL A 47 -6.40 -28.19 -39.62
C VAL A 47 -5.21 -29.14 -39.44
N ASN A 48 -4.78 -29.41 -38.22
CA ASN A 48 -4.63 -30.81 -37.74
C ASN A 48 -4.34 -30.89 -36.21
N GLU A 49 -4.97 -31.92 -35.68
CA GLU A 49 -4.98 -32.42 -34.32
C GLU A 49 -3.64 -33.02 -33.88
N SER A 50 -3.31 -32.93 -32.59
CA SER A 50 -2.96 -34.11 -31.78
C SER A 50 -2.75 -33.76 -30.31
N GLU A 51 -3.35 -34.61 -29.52
CA GLU A 51 -3.37 -34.67 -28.04
C GLU A 51 -1.96 -34.85 -27.44
N HIS A 52 -1.71 -34.26 -26.24
CA HIS A 52 -1.33 -35.02 -25.05
C HIS A 52 -1.34 -34.17 -23.77
N GLU A 53 -1.98 -34.73 -22.76
CA GLU A 53 -2.07 -34.28 -21.40
C GLU A 53 -0.72 -34.16 -20.69
N ASN A 54 -0.55 -33.13 -19.82
CA ASN A 54 -0.29 -33.36 -18.41
C ASN A 54 -0.28 -32.04 -17.67
N GLY A 55 -1.07 -32.01 -16.60
CA GLY A 55 -1.33 -30.83 -15.80
C GLY A 55 -0.25 -30.50 -14.79
N ASN A 56 -0.24 -29.23 -14.47
CA ASN A 56 0.01 -28.75 -13.11
C ASN A 56 -0.66 -27.38 -12.96
N GLY A 57 -1.56 -27.29 -11.99
CA GLY A 57 -2.44 -26.15 -11.84
C GLY A 57 -1.74 -24.94 -11.25
N ASN A 58 -1.77 -23.87 -12.00
CA ASN A 58 -1.75 -22.51 -11.51
C ASN A 58 -2.99 -21.83 -12.07
N GLY A 59 -3.71 -21.09 -11.22
CA GLY A 59 -5.06 -20.61 -11.44
C GLY A 59 -5.25 -19.60 -12.58
N HIS A 60 -4.96 -20.01 -13.80
CA HIS A 60 -5.38 -19.32 -15.02
C HIS A 60 -6.62 -19.99 -15.59
N ALA A 61 -7.52 -19.21 -16.15
CA ALA A 61 -8.72 -19.71 -16.79
C ALA A 61 -8.36 -20.75 -17.85
N SER A 62 -8.70 -22.02 -17.63
CA SER A 62 -8.47 -23.09 -18.60
C SER A 62 -9.45 -22.96 -19.78
N GLU A 63 -9.17 -23.65 -20.90
CA GLU A 63 -10.15 -23.76 -22.01
C GLU A 63 -11.52 -24.22 -21.51
N ASN A 64 -11.58 -25.02 -20.43
CA ASN A 64 -12.82 -25.40 -19.76
C ASN A 64 -13.53 -24.21 -19.09
N ASP A 65 -12.79 -23.23 -18.55
CA ASP A 65 -13.39 -22.00 -17.99
C ASP A 65 -14.01 -21.12 -19.09
N ILE A 66 -13.40 -21.09 -20.28
CA ILE A 66 -13.94 -20.42 -21.47
C ILE A 66 -15.20 -21.13 -21.97
N ILE A 67 -15.18 -22.45 -22.04
CA ILE A 67 -16.32 -23.28 -22.46
C ILE A 67 -17.44 -23.15 -21.40
N THR A 68 -17.12 -23.19 -20.11
CA THR A 68 -18.09 -23.02 -19.02
C THR A 68 -18.65 -21.60 -19.00
N ALA A 69 -17.81 -20.57 -19.15
CA ALA A 69 -18.26 -19.19 -19.24
C ALA A 69 -19.12 -18.93 -20.49
N THR A 70 -18.77 -19.53 -21.63
CA THR A 70 -19.55 -19.44 -22.87
C THR A 70 -20.86 -20.22 -22.74
N THR A 71 -20.87 -21.38 -22.08
CA THR A 71 -22.06 -22.20 -21.84
C THR A 71 -22.98 -21.54 -20.82
N THR A 72 -22.43 -20.97 -19.73
CA THR A 72 -23.21 -20.25 -18.71
C THR A 72 -23.76 -18.93 -19.27
N ALA A 73 -23.00 -18.24 -20.14
CA ALA A 73 -23.49 -17.05 -20.85
C ALA A 73 -24.64 -17.40 -21.83
N THR A 74 -24.59 -18.58 -22.47
CA THR A 74 -25.63 -19.03 -23.42
C THR A 74 -26.88 -19.58 -22.70
N GLU A 75 -26.75 -20.20 -21.55
CA GLU A 75 -27.90 -20.73 -20.78
C GLU A 75 -28.65 -19.63 -20.01
N ASN A 76 -27.95 -18.63 -19.49
CA ASN A 76 -28.58 -17.47 -18.81
C ASN A 76 -29.27 -16.49 -19.80
N THR A 77 -29.01 -16.61 -21.10
CA THR A 77 -29.57 -15.72 -22.14
C THR A 77 -31.05 -15.98 -22.46
N LYS A 78 -31.69 -16.98 -21.89
CA LYS A 78 -33.10 -17.29 -22.25
C LYS A 78 -34.15 -16.39 -21.58
N THR A 79 -33.79 -15.46 -20.67
CA THR A 79 -34.77 -14.62 -19.98
C THR A 79 -34.33 -13.19 -19.60
N LYS A 80 -33.07 -12.78 -19.82
CA LYS A 80 -32.65 -11.38 -19.60
C LYS A 80 -32.49 -10.66 -20.95
N ARG A 81 -33.07 -9.47 -21.10
CA ARG A 81 -32.74 -8.58 -22.23
C ARG A 81 -31.22 -8.37 -22.23
N LEU A 82 -30.56 -8.79 -23.31
CA LEU A 82 -29.13 -8.53 -23.54
C LEU A 82 -28.89 -7.03 -23.40
N ARG A 83 -28.15 -6.62 -22.37
CA ARG A 83 -27.64 -5.25 -22.26
C ARG A 83 -26.52 -5.09 -23.30
N ALA A 84 -26.42 -3.91 -23.88
CA ALA A 84 -25.28 -3.59 -24.74
C ALA A 84 -23.98 -3.64 -23.91
N PRO A 85 -22.85 -4.09 -24.48
CA PRO A 85 -21.57 -4.08 -23.79
C PRO A 85 -21.22 -2.68 -23.31
N GLN A 86 -20.85 -2.57 -22.04
CA GLN A 86 -20.38 -1.31 -21.44
C GLN A 86 -18.87 -1.41 -21.22
N VAL A 87 -18.12 -0.44 -21.70
CA VAL A 87 -16.69 -0.34 -21.50
C VAL A 87 -16.39 0.79 -20.51
N ILE A 88 -15.76 0.44 -19.39
CA ILE A 88 -15.25 1.38 -18.39
C ILE A 88 -13.76 1.50 -18.60
N ARG A 89 -13.25 2.72 -18.66
CA ARG A 89 -11.82 3.00 -18.78
C ARG A 89 -11.26 3.43 -17.44
N GLY A 90 -10.00 3.07 -17.18
CA GLY A 90 -9.32 3.38 -15.93
C GLY A 90 -7.81 3.25 -16.08
N THR A 91 -7.12 3.07 -14.98
CA THR A 91 -5.68 2.78 -14.97
C THR A 91 -5.47 1.32 -14.61
N GLY A 92 -4.93 0.55 -15.53
CA GLY A 92 -4.62 -0.86 -15.33
C GLY A 92 -3.32 -1.05 -14.55
N ILE A 93 -3.36 -1.96 -13.57
CA ILE A 93 -2.21 -2.34 -12.74
C ILE A 93 -2.13 -3.86 -12.68
N GLY A 94 -0.91 -4.37 -12.72
CA GLY A 94 -0.67 -5.82 -12.68
C GLY A 94 -0.75 -6.45 -14.07
N ARG A 95 -0.74 -7.77 -14.09
CA ARG A 95 -0.75 -8.59 -15.31
C ARG A 95 -1.91 -9.56 -15.26
N GLY A 96 -2.25 -10.08 -16.41
CA GLY A 96 -3.31 -11.05 -16.56
C GLY A 96 -4.62 -10.42 -17.00
N LEU A 97 -5.51 -11.30 -17.39
CA LEU A 97 -6.87 -11.04 -17.83
C LEU A 97 -7.79 -11.93 -17.02
N ALA A 98 -8.92 -11.43 -16.59
CA ALA A 98 -9.91 -12.25 -15.93
C ALA A 98 -11.31 -11.99 -16.50
N ILE A 99 -12.12 -13.04 -16.54
CA ILE A 99 -13.55 -12.96 -16.82
C ILE A 99 -14.29 -13.61 -15.66
N ALA A 100 -15.20 -12.87 -15.04
CA ALA A 100 -16.04 -13.36 -13.98
C ALA A 100 -17.22 -12.39 -13.75
N PRO A 101 -18.27 -12.80 -13.02
CA PRO A 101 -19.30 -11.89 -12.54
C PRO A 101 -18.71 -10.79 -11.66
N LEU A 102 -19.27 -9.58 -11.76
CA LEU A 102 -18.97 -8.49 -10.84
C LEU A 102 -19.60 -8.77 -9.48
N ARG A 103 -18.83 -8.53 -8.42
CA ARG A 103 -19.29 -8.57 -7.04
C ARG A 103 -18.90 -7.27 -6.35
N PHE A 104 -19.86 -6.56 -5.82
CA PHE A 104 -19.61 -5.29 -5.13
C PHE A 104 -19.35 -5.55 -3.64
N ASP A 105 -18.30 -4.92 -3.11
CA ASP A 105 -17.96 -4.97 -1.70
C ASP A 105 -19.02 -4.21 -0.91
N GLY A 106 -19.78 -4.97 -0.15
CA GLY A 106 -20.77 -4.45 0.77
C GLY A 106 -21.86 -3.60 0.14
N LYS A 107 -22.98 -4.22 -0.12
CA LYS A 107 -24.31 -3.64 -0.21
C LYS A 107 -24.83 -3.22 -1.58
N LYS A 108 -25.97 -3.80 -1.87
CA LYS A 108 -27.06 -3.11 -2.59
C LYS A 108 -27.44 -1.86 -1.77
N VAL A 109 -26.80 -0.74 -2.06
CA VAL A 109 -27.03 0.50 -1.36
C VAL A 109 -28.24 1.20 -2.00
N GLY A 110 -29.41 0.87 -1.52
CA GLY A 110 -30.47 1.86 -1.47
C GLY A 110 -30.17 2.79 -0.28
N ARG A 111 -30.19 4.11 -0.46
CA ARG A 111 -29.92 5.11 0.60
C ARG A 111 -30.61 4.81 1.94
N SER A 112 -31.75 4.17 1.94
CA SER A 112 -32.53 3.77 3.13
C SER A 112 -31.92 2.61 3.94
N SER A 113 -31.22 1.67 3.32
CA SER A 113 -30.62 0.52 4.01
C SER A 113 -29.27 0.83 4.66
N VAL A 114 -28.53 1.81 4.15
CA VAL A 114 -27.27 2.28 4.74
C VAL A 114 -27.52 3.00 6.05
N ALA A 115 -28.47 3.95 6.05
CA ALA A 115 -28.80 4.69 7.26
C ALA A 115 -29.27 3.77 8.40
N ALA A 116 -30.05 2.73 8.08
CA ALA A 116 -30.47 1.75 9.09
C ALA A 116 -29.30 1.00 9.70
N LEU A 117 -28.33 0.56 8.89
CA LEU A 117 -27.14 -0.16 9.35
C LEU A 117 -26.21 0.75 10.15
N GLU A 118 -25.99 1.99 9.70
CA GLU A 118 -25.16 2.94 10.45
C GLU A 118 -25.81 3.31 11.80
N LYS A 119 -27.14 3.33 11.88
CA LYS A 119 -27.86 3.47 13.16
C LYS A 119 -27.71 2.24 14.06
N GLU A 120 -27.71 1.02 13.51
CA GLU A 120 -27.41 -0.20 14.28
C GLU A 120 -25.98 -0.21 14.78
N ARG A 121 -25.03 0.23 13.95
CA ARG A 121 -23.62 0.37 14.32
C ARG A 121 -23.43 1.39 15.44
N LEU A 122 -24.11 2.53 15.37
CA LEU A 122 -24.14 3.51 16.46
C LEU A 122 -24.71 2.92 17.76
N ALA A 123 -25.81 2.18 17.68
CA ALA A 123 -26.43 1.56 18.87
C ALA A 123 -25.50 0.53 19.53
N ALA A 124 -24.78 -0.27 18.74
CA ALA A 124 -23.79 -1.21 19.24
C ALA A 124 -22.58 -0.49 19.87
N ALA A 125 -22.14 0.65 19.30
CA ALA A 125 -21.06 1.47 19.83
C ALA A 125 -21.44 2.10 21.18
N LEU A 126 -22.68 2.58 21.33
CA LEU A 126 -23.20 3.08 22.59
C LEU A 126 -23.17 2.00 23.67
N ALA A 127 -23.63 0.79 23.37
CA ALA A 127 -23.61 -0.32 24.33
C ALA A 127 -22.18 -0.75 24.73
N LEU A 128 -21.21 -0.67 23.82
CA LEU A 128 -19.80 -0.93 24.11
C LEU A 128 -19.23 0.17 25.02
N SER A 129 -19.48 1.44 24.70
CA SER A 129 -19.05 2.59 25.49
C SER A 129 -19.62 2.60 26.90
N ASP A 130 -20.88 2.17 27.08
CA ASP A 130 -21.50 2.05 28.41
C ASP A 130 -20.75 1.02 29.27
N GLY A 131 -20.34 -0.11 28.69
CA GLY A 131 -19.52 -1.12 29.38
C GLY A 131 -18.16 -0.57 29.81
N GLU A 132 -17.47 0.14 28.93
CA GLU A 132 -16.16 0.76 29.21
C GLU A 132 -16.28 1.88 30.26
N LEU A 133 -17.27 2.75 30.16
CA LEU A 133 -17.53 3.80 31.13
C LEU A 133 -17.84 3.24 32.51
N SER A 134 -18.59 2.13 32.61
CA SER A 134 -18.88 1.47 33.88
C SER A 134 -17.61 0.92 34.54
N VAL A 135 -16.69 0.33 33.77
CA VAL A 135 -15.39 -0.16 34.27
C VAL A 135 -14.51 1.03 34.72
N MET A 136 -14.42 2.09 33.92
CA MET A 136 -13.64 3.29 34.24
C MET A 136 -14.17 4.01 35.47
N ALA A 137 -15.51 4.10 35.63
CA ALA A 137 -16.14 4.68 36.81
C ALA A 137 -15.79 3.90 38.08
N GLY A 138 -15.86 2.55 38.02
CA GLY A 138 -15.50 1.68 39.13
C GLY A 138 -14.03 1.79 39.53
N GLN A 139 -13.13 1.84 38.56
CA GLN A 139 -11.69 2.03 38.80
C GLN A 139 -11.39 3.42 39.39
N ALA A 140 -11.94 4.48 38.83
CA ALA A 140 -11.73 5.85 39.33
C ALA A 140 -12.27 6.03 40.74
N ALA A 141 -13.43 5.45 41.03
CA ALA A 141 -14.01 5.49 42.40
C ALA A 141 -13.11 4.74 43.40
N ALA A 142 -12.51 3.60 42.99
CA ALA A 142 -11.62 2.83 43.86
C ALA A 142 -10.26 3.51 44.09
N ASP A 143 -9.69 4.12 43.05
CA ASP A 143 -8.32 4.67 43.08
C ASP A 143 -8.25 6.11 43.63
N VAL A 144 -9.26 6.94 43.37
CA VAL A 144 -9.21 8.40 43.61
C VAL A 144 -10.43 8.92 44.42
N GLY A 145 -11.51 8.15 44.56
CA GLY A 145 -12.72 8.47 45.28
C GLY A 145 -13.99 8.57 44.43
N GLU A 146 -15.15 8.41 45.07
CA GLU A 146 -16.46 8.30 44.38
C GLU A 146 -16.78 9.49 43.47
N GLU A 147 -16.36 10.73 43.84
CA GLU A 147 -16.59 11.95 43.05
C GLU A 147 -15.92 11.87 41.64
N HIS A 148 -14.84 11.10 41.49
CA HIS A 148 -14.15 10.95 40.23
C HIS A 148 -14.83 9.92 39.31
N GLY A 149 -15.59 8.98 39.88
CA GLY A 149 -16.43 8.04 39.10
C GLY A 149 -17.64 8.73 38.46
N GLU A 150 -18.19 9.80 39.08
CA GLU A 150 -19.38 10.51 38.59
C GLU A 150 -19.17 11.16 37.20
N ILE A 151 -17.94 11.51 36.82
CA ILE A 151 -17.64 12.12 35.51
C ILE A 151 -17.91 11.14 34.35
N TYR A 152 -17.69 9.84 34.55
CA TYR A 152 -17.96 8.83 33.55
C TYR A 152 -19.46 8.57 33.40
N ALA A 153 -20.22 8.65 34.51
CA ALA A 153 -21.68 8.63 34.45
C ALA A 153 -22.25 9.82 33.66
N LEU A 154 -21.63 11.01 33.81
CA LEU A 154 -21.99 12.19 33.04
C LEU A 154 -21.73 11.99 31.51
N TYR A 155 -20.64 11.33 31.13
CA TYR A 155 -20.38 11.03 29.72
C TYR A 155 -21.45 10.10 29.14
N GLY A 156 -21.87 9.08 29.87
CA GLY A 156 -23.00 8.23 29.50
C GLY A 156 -24.28 9.04 29.28
N GLN A 157 -24.61 9.97 30.20
CA GLN A 157 -25.78 10.85 30.03
C GLN A 157 -25.70 11.72 28.78
N PHE A 158 -24.52 12.22 28.41
CA PHE A 158 -24.35 13.00 27.18
C PHE A 158 -24.54 12.14 25.93
N MET A 159 -23.99 10.92 25.89
CA MET A 159 -24.14 9.99 24.77
C MET A 159 -25.59 9.56 24.54
N HIS A 160 -26.36 9.36 25.62
CA HIS A 160 -27.76 8.96 25.57
C HIS A 160 -28.76 10.12 25.53
N SER A 161 -28.28 11.38 25.49
CA SER A 161 -29.20 12.52 25.42
C SER A 161 -29.98 12.51 24.11
N GLU A 162 -31.31 12.66 24.19
CA GLU A 162 -32.21 12.67 23.03
C GLU A 162 -31.79 13.67 21.95
N ALA A 163 -31.35 14.86 22.37
CA ALA A 163 -30.90 15.89 21.45
C ALA A 163 -29.60 15.52 20.71
N PHE A 164 -28.71 14.74 21.31
CA PHE A 164 -27.49 14.26 20.66
C PHE A 164 -27.82 13.16 19.67
N LEU A 165 -28.53 12.13 20.12
CA LEU A 165 -28.89 11.00 19.28
C LEU A 165 -29.73 11.42 18.06
N THR A 166 -30.68 12.35 18.23
CA THR A 166 -31.45 12.91 17.13
C THR A 166 -30.56 13.61 16.10
N SER A 167 -29.57 14.40 16.55
CA SER A 167 -28.65 15.09 15.65
C SER A 167 -27.76 14.09 14.90
N VAL A 168 -27.24 13.05 15.58
CA VAL A 168 -26.42 12.01 14.95
C VAL A 168 -27.24 11.18 13.94
N HIS A 169 -28.47 10.78 14.30
CA HIS A 169 -29.36 10.07 13.40
C HIS A 169 -29.72 10.92 12.15
N THR A 170 -29.94 12.23 12.32
CA THR A 170 -30.18 13.14 11.19
C THR A 170 -28.96 13.19 10.27
N ALA A 171 -27.75 13.28 10.84
CA ALA A 171 -26.51 13.26 10.07
C ALA A 171 -26.31 11.95 9.29
N ILE A 172 -26.70 10.81 9.88
CA ILE A 172 -26.70 9.51 9.21
C ILE A 172 -27.75 9.47 8.07
N ASP A 173 -28.94 10.00 8.31
CA ASP A 173 -30.01 10.08 7.27
C ASP A 173 -29.63 11.02 6.11
N GLU A 174 -28.75 12.00 6.36
CA GLU A 174 -28.13 12.86 5.35
C GLU A 174 -27.03 12.16 4.55
N GLY A 175 -26.59 10.97 4.97
CA GLY A 175 -25.66 10.11 4.22
C GLY A 175 -24.26 10.00 4.83
N LEU A 176 -24.03 10.47 6.06
CA LEU A 176 -22.79 10.22 6.78
C LEU A 176 -22.78 8.80 7.39
N ASP A 177 -21.61 8.17 7.47
CA ASP A 177 -21.42 7.00 8.33
C ASP A 177 -21.53 7.39 9.81
N ALA A 178 -21.68 6.39 10.69
CA ALA A 178 -21.89 6.62 12.11
C ALA A 178 -20.70 7.38 12.77
N GLY A 179 -19.46 7.10 12.37
CA GLY A 179 -18.26 7.75 12.89
C GLY A 179 -18.18 9.23 12.48
N ALA A 180 -18.38 9.53 11.21
CA ALA A 180 -18.43 10.89 10.69
C ALA A 180 -19.60 11.70 11.28
N ALA A 181 -20.77 11.06 11.48
CA ALA A 181 -21.92 11.68 12.09
C ALA A 181 -21.68 12.06 13.56
N VAL A 182 -21.11 11.15 14.35
CA VAL A 182 -20.70 11.40 15.75
C VAL A 182 -19.69 12.53 15.81
N LYS A 183 -18.66 12.51 14.97
CA LYS A 183 -17.61 13.53 14.91
C LYS A 183 -18.21 14.91 14.62
N ARG A 184 -19.00 15.04 13.55
CA ARG A 184 -19.65 16.31 13.16
C ARG A 184 -20.47 16.90 14.32
N VAL A 185 -21.35 16.10 14.91
CA VAL A 185 -22.24 16.57 15.98
C VAL A 185 -21.48 16.95 17.23
N CYS A 186 -20.42 16.20 17.59
CA CYS A 186 -19.55 16.57 18.72
C CYS A 186 -18.79 17.87 18.45
N GLU A 187 -18.25 18.10 17.26
CA GLU A 187 -17.58 19.33 16.85
C GLU A 187 -18.53 20.53 16.95
N GLU A 188 -19.75 20.44 16.45
CA GLU A 188 -20.80 21.48 16.59
C GLU A 188 -21.09 21.83 18.07
N LYS A 189 -21.17 20.81 18.94
CA LYS A 189 -21.36 21.02 20.39
C LYS A 189 -20.13 21.67 21.01
N ILE A 190 -18.92 21.23 20.65
CA ILE A 190 -17.64 21.81 21.15
C ILE A 190 -17.58 23.30 20.80
N GLU A 191 -17.81 23.66 19.54
CA GLU A 191 -17.80 25.05 19.08
C GLU A 191 -18.83 25.90 19.82
N LYS A 192 -20.07 25.39 19.92
CA LYS A 192 -21.16 26.07 20.64
C LYS A 192 -20.79 26.38 22.07
N TYR A 193 -20.29 25.41 22.84
CA TYR A 193 -19.96 25.60 24.24
C TYR A 193 -18.66 26.37 24.45
N ALA A 194 -17.68 26.24 23.55
CA ALA A 194 -16.44 27.04 23.60
C ALA A 194 -16.68 28.55 23.39
N ALA A 195 -17.70 28.91 22.63
CA ALA A 195 -18.08 30.30 22.37
C ALA A 195 -18.87 30.97 23.57
N MET A 196 -19.27 30.19 24.56
CA MET A 196 -20.04 30.71 25.71
C MET A 196 -19.15 31.47 26.72
N THR A 197 -19.73 32.50 27.38
CA THR A 197 -19.00 33.39 28.30
C THR A 197 -18.80 32.78 29.67
N GLU A 198 -19.70 31.93 30.14
CA GLU A 198 -19.61 31.29 31.45
C GLU A 198 -18.57 30.18 31.49
N ARG A 199 -17.78 30.11 32.58
CA ARG A 199 -16.72 29.12 32.77
C ARG A 199 -17.28 27.68 32.84
N SER A 200 -18.45 27.51 33.49
CA SER A 200 -19.15 26.23 33.59
C SER A 200 -19.58 25.67 32.23
N ASP A 201 -20.08 26.55 31.35
CA ASP A 201 -20.49 26.13 30.00
C ASP A 201 -19.29 25.81 29.11
N ARG A 202 -18.20 26.57 29.19
CA ARG A 202 -16.95 26.25 28.48
C ARG A 202 -16.35 24.90 28.89
N ALA A 203 -16.55 24.50 30.16
CA ALA A 203 -16.11 23.18 30.64
C ALA A 203 -16.85 22.03 29.88
N LYS A 204 -18.11 22.26 29.46
CA LYS A 204 -18.88 21.27 28.70
C LYS A 204 -18.25 20.96 27.32
N ALA A 205 -17.51 21.89 26.74
CA ALA A 205 -16.77 21.63 25.50
C ALA A 205 -15.70 20.53 25.66
N ALA A 206 -15.07 20.47 26.84
CA ALA A 206 -14.10 19.40 27.14
C ALA A 206 -14.80 18.04 27.30
N HIS A 207 -16.00 18.01 27.92
CA HIS A 207 -16.78 16.77 28.04
C HIS A 207 -17.26 16.27 26.68
N TRP A 208 -17.74 17.15 25.79
CA TRP A 208 -18.14 16.75 24.44
C TRP A 208 -16.95 16.25 23.62
N ARG A 209 -15.75 16.76 23.85
CA ARG A 209 -14.54 16.24 23.22
C ARG A 209 -14.24 14.82 23.70
N ALA A 210 -14.38 14.55 25.00
CA ALA A 210 -14.20 13.21 25.56
C ALA A 210 -15.24 12.22 25.02
N VAL A 211 -16.52 12.63 24.97
CA VAL A 211 -17.62 11.85 24.39
C VAL A 211 -17.35 11.52 22.92
N GLY A 212 -16.94 12.51 22.11
CA GLY A 212 -16.64 12.32 20.71
C GLY A 212 -15.47 11.34 20.48
N THR A 213 -14.48 11.36 21.36
CA THR A 213 -13.37 10.40 21.31
C THR A 213 -13.82 8.99 21.67
N LEU A 214 -14.47 8.80 22.84
CA LEU A 214 -14.90 7.48 23.32
C LEU A 214 -15.89 6.82 22.35
N LEU A 215 -16.91 7.54 21.94
CA LEU A 215 -17.92 6.99 21.03
C LEU A 215 -17.39 6.81 19.60
N GLY A 216 -16.49 7.69 19.13
CA GLY A 216 -15.83 7.54 17.84
C GLY A 216 -14.97 6.28 17.78
N GLU A 217 -14.13 6.06 18.78
CA GLU A 217 -13.31 4.85 18.92
C GLU A 217 -14.18 3.58 19.02
N ALA A 218 -15.31 3.64 19.75
CA ALA A 218 -16.25 2.52 19.84
C ALA A 218 -16.92 2.21 18.49
N VAL A 219 -17.29 3.24 17.70
CA VAL A 219 -17.85 3.05 16.34
C VAL A 219 -16.80 2.44 15.40
N GLU A 220 -15.54 2.88 15.47
CA GLU A 220 -14.43 2.32 14.70
C GLU A 220 -14.17 0.87 15.09
N ASN A 221 -14.08 0.56 16.39
CA ASN A 221 -13.89 -0.80 16.92
C ASN A 221 -15.01 -1.77 16.52
N ILE A 222 -16.25 -1.31 16.41
CA ILE A 222 -17.37 -2.12 15.93
C ILE A 222 -17.26 -2.30 14.42
N GLY A 223 -16.84 -1.28 13.68
CA GLY A 223 -16.52 -1.41 12.26
C GLY A 223 -15.45 -2.46 12.00
N GLU A 224 -14.44 -2.54 12.85
CA GLU A 224 -13.42 -3.58 12.81
C GLU A 224 -13.97 -4.95 13.22
N ARG A 225 -14.77 -5.04 14.30
CA ARG A 225 -15.41 -6.29 14.76
C ARG A 225 -16.52 -6.79 13.85
N ASP A 226 -17.26 -5.90 13.21
CA ASP A 226 -18.26 -6.25 12.19
C ASP A 226 -17.58 -6.53 10.85
N GLY A 227 -16.46 -5.91 10.54
CA GLY A 227 -15.51 -6.33 9.51
C GLY A 227 -14.99 -7.75 9.76
N GLU A 228 -14.67 -8.10 11.01
CA GLU A 228 -14.28 -9.47 11.39
C GLU A 228 -15.46 -10.44 11.43
N ARG A 229 -16.65 -10.03 11.86
CA ARG A 229 -17.84 -10.88 11.93
C ARG A 229 -18.63 -10.92 10.61
N GLY A 230 -18.72 -9.80 9.89
CA GLY A 230 -19.36 -9.70 8.58
C GLY A 230 -18.52 -10.33 7.49
N ALA A 231 -17.22 -10.06 7.45
CA ALA A 231 -16.28 -10.72 6.53
C ALA A 231 -16.18 -12.24 6.77
N GLY A 232 -16.45 -12.72 7.99
CA GLY A 232 -16.42 -14.13 8.31
C GLY A 232 -17.70 -14.92 7.92
N ARG A 233 -18.83 -14.26 7.65
CA ARG A 233 -20.09 -14.92 7.31
C ARG A 233 -20.66 -14.63 5.94
N GLU A 234 -20.42 -13.43 5.39
CA GLU A 234 -20.90 -13.06 4.05
C GLU A 234 -19.84 -13.23 2.93
N ALA A 235 -18.55 -13.31 3.29
CA ALA A 235 -17.47 -13.49 2.31
C ALA A 235 -17.27 -14.95 1.86
N ARG A 236 -17.93 -15.93 2.47
CA ARG A 236 -17.93 -17.29 1.91
C ARG A 236 -18.80 -17.29 0.67
N ASN A 237 -18.16 -17.39 -0.50
CA ASN A 237 -18.84 -17.69 -1.76
C ASN A 237 -19.42 -19.12 -1.65
N PRO A 238 -20.72 -19.28 -1.38
CA PRO A 238 -21.28 -20.61 -1.19
C PRO A 238 -21.34 -21.42 -2.50
N SER A 239 -21.08 -20.79 -3.64
CA SER A 239 -21.11 -21.40 -4.98
C SER A 239 -19.73 -21.80 -5.48
N GLY A 240 -18.63 -21.31 -4.92
CA GLY A 240 -17.26 -21.51 -5.47
C GLY A 240 -17.08 -20.84 -6.85
N GLU A 241 -17.95 -19.90 -7.22
CA GLU A 241 -17.85 -19.19 -8.49
C GLU A 241 -16.82 -18.07 -8.39
N LYS A 242 -15.96 -17.99 -9.39
CA LYS A 242 -14.98 -16.90 -9.52
C LYS A 242 -15.69 -15.55 -9.67
N TYR A 243 -15.11 -14.48 -9.13
CA TYR A 243 -15.68 -13.13 -9.22
C TYR A 243 -14.60 -12.03 -9.37
N ILE A 244 -15.00 -10.91 -9.96
CA ILE A 244 -14.24 -9.65 -9.97
C ILE A 244 -14.84 -8.76 -8.88
N LEU A 245 -14.02 -8.39 -7.90
CA LEU A 245 -14.44 -7.54 -6.79
C LEU A 245 -14.42 -6.06 -7.19
N VAL A 246 -15.51 -5.34 -6.91
CA VAL A 246 -15.61 -3.89 -7.05
C VAL A 246 -15.62 -3.28 -5.65
N THR A 247 -14.62 -2.45 -5.32
CA THR A 247 -14.48 -1.88 -3.98
C THR A 247 -13.94 -0.45 -4.00
N GLY A 248 -14.39 0.38 -3.06
CA GLY A 248 -13.85 1.71 -2.78
C GLY A 248 -12.68 1.71 -1.79
N GLY A 249 -12.33 0.54 -1.23
CA GLY A 249 -11.22 0.34 -0.31
C GLY A 249 -11.54 -0.67 0.77
N MET A 250 -10.53 -1.42 1.19
CA MET A 250 -10.57 -2.35 2.32
C MET A 250 -9.19 -2.48 2.94
N GLU A 251 -9.13 -3.04 4.13
CA GLU A 251 -7.85 -3.33 4.77
C GLU A 251 -7.07 -4.41 3.98
N PRO A 252 -5.74 -4.25 3.81
CA PRO A 252 -4.91 -5.22 3.09
C PRO A 252 -5.03 -6.67 3.60
N VAL A 253 -5.21 -6.84 4.91
CA VAL A 253 -5.40 -8.17 5.54
C VAL A 253 -6.70 -8.84 5.06
N VAL A 254 -7.78 -8.07 4.91
CA VAL A 254 -9.06 -8.58 4.40
C VAL A 254 -8.92 -9.00 2.95
N LEU A 255 -8.28 -8.15 2.12
CA LEU A 255 -8.00 -8.46 0.72
C LEU A 255 -7.18 -9.74 0.57
N THR A 256 -6.10 -9.89 1.36
CA THR A 256 -5.24 -11.08 1.35
C THR A 256 -6.01 -12.35 1.71
N ARG A 257 -6.93 -12.26 2.67
CA ARG A 257 -7.80 -13.38 3.05
C ARG A 257 -8.75 -13.77 1.91
N LEU A 258 -9.43 -12.79 1.30
CA LEU A 258 -10.32 -13.05 0.16
C LEU A 258 -9.58 -13.66 -1.03
N ALA A 259 -8.38 -13.17 -1.32
CA ALA A 259 -7.55 -13.74 -2.38
C ALA A 259 -7.11 -15.18 -2.07
N ALA A 260 -6.86 -15.50 -0.80
CA ALA A 260 -6.47 -16.85 -0.37
C ALA A 260 -7.60 -17.89 -0.53
N GLU A 261 -8.86 -17.47 -0.59
CA GLU A 261 -10.00 -18.34 -0.91
C GLU A 261 -10.00 -18.80 -2.39
N GLY A 262 -9.26 -18.10 -3.27
CA GLY A 262 -9.05 -18.49 -4.66
C GLY A 262 -10.17 -18.13 -5.63
N ASP A 263 -11.28 -17.58 -5.15
CA ASP A 263 -12.46 -17.24 -5.97
C ASP A 263 -12.39 -15.83 -6.58
N MET A 264 -11.61 -14.92 -5.96
CA MET A 264 -11.42 -13.56 -6.48
C MET A 264 -10.34 -13.56 -7.58
N VAL A 265 -10.75 -13.26 -8.81
CA VAL A 265 -9.88 -13.31 -9.99
C VAL A 265 -9.50 -11.94 -10.55
N GLY A 266 -10.04 -10.87 -10.00
CA GLY A 266 -9.73 -9.51 -10.43
C GLY A 266 -10.31 -8.47 -9.48
N LEU A 267 -9.81 -7.23 -9.59
CA LEU A 267 -10.14 -6.14 -8.67
C LEU A 267 -10.39 -4.83 -9.42
N LEU A 268 -11.58 -4.27 -9.27
CA LEU A 268 -11.91 -2.91 -9.70
C LEU A 268 -11.88 -1.99 -8.48
N CYS A 269 -10.92 -1.09 -8.44
CA CYS A 269 -10.73 -0.13 -7.35
C CYS A 269 -11.33 1.22 -7.73
N VAL A 270 -12.28 1.71 -6.93
CA VAL A 270 -12.99 2.96 -7.18
C VAL A 270 -12.43 4.07 -6.30
N GLY A 271 -11.97 5.16 -6.90
CA GLY A 271 -11.46 6.33 -6.18
C GLY A 271 -10.15 6.09 -5.41
N LEU A 272 -9.43 5.01 -5.72
CA LEU A 272 -8.15 4.69 -5.09
C LEU A 272 -6.97 5.04 -6.00
N SER A 273 -5.83 5.38 -5.38
CA SER A 273 -4.57 5.63 -6.08
C SER A 273 -3.67 4.39 -6.09
N GLU A 274 -2.72 4.35 -7.01
CA GLU A 274 -1.67 3.32 -7.08
C GLU A 274 -0.84 3.20 -5.79
N GLY A 275 -0.69 4.30 -5.05
CA GLY A 275 0.04 4.35 -3.79
C GLY A 275 -0.77 3.90 -2.57
N SER A 276 -2.01 3.45 -2.75
CA SER A 276 -2.80 2.92 -1.63
C SER A 276 -2.26 1.55 -1.18
N ASP A 277 -2.40 1.27 0.11
CA ASP A 277 -1.90 0.03 0.70
C ASP A 277 -2.63 -1.19 0.14
N MET A 278 -3.93 -1.05 -0.13
CA MET A 278 -4.75 -2.09 -0.74
C MET A 278 -4.28 -2.42 -2.17
N VAL A 279 -4.02 -1.40 -2.99
CA VAL A 279 -3.52 -1.60 -4.37
C VAL A 279 -2.12 -2.23 -4.35
N SER A 280 -1.27 -1.83 -3.40
CA SER A 280 0.04 -2.44 -3.21
C SER A 280 -0.06 -3.91 -2.82
N ALA A 281 -0.98 -4.26 -1.91
CA ALA A 281 -1.25 -5.65 -1.53
C ALA A 281 -1.81 -6.47 -2.70
N ALA A 282 -2.77 -5.92 -3.46
CA ALA A 282 -3.36 -6.59 -4.61
C ALA A 282 -2.31 -6.85 -5.72
N ARG A 283 -1.40 -5.90 -5.93
CA ARG A 283 -0.27 -6.06 -6.86
C ARG A 283 0.65 -7.19 -6.41
N ALA A 284 0.98 -7.25 -5.12
CA ALA A 284 1.80 -8.33 -4.56
C ALA A 284 1.12 -9.70 -4.68
N LEU A 285 -0.21 -9.75 -4.68
CA LEU A 285 -1.00 -10.97 -4.91
C LEU A 285 -1.12 -11.36 -6.40
N GLY A 286 -0.55 -10.57 -7.32
CA GLY A 286 -0.60 -10.85 -8.75
C GLY A 286 -1.97 -10.67 -9.40
N LEU A 287 -2.92 -10.03 -8.71
CA LEU A 287 -4.28 -9.82 -9.24
C LEU A 287 -4.29 -8.78 -10.37
N PRO A 288 -5.08 -8.97 -11.43
CA PRO A 288 -5.40 -7.94 -12.40
C PRO A 288 -6.25 -6.85 -11.73
N ILE A 289 -5.80 -5.59 -11.80
CA ILE A 289 -6.40 -4.44 -11.12
C ILE A 289 -6.72 -3.37 -12.15
N LEU A 290 -7.89 -2.73 -12.01
CA LEU A 290 -8.21 -1.51 -12.72
C LEU A 290 -8.63 -0.43 -11.70
N LEU A 291 -7.97 0.72 -11.74
CA LEU A 291 -8.35 1.89 -10.95
C LEU A 291 -9.29 2.76 -11.79
N VAL A 292 -10.40 3.16 -11.20
CA VAL A 292 -11.37 4.06 -11.85
C VAL A 292 -11.74 5.19 -10.90
N GLU A 293 -12.07 6.35 -11.47
CA GLU A 293 -12.64 7.44 -10.71
C GLU A 293 -14.06 7.09 -10.22
N ALA A 294 -14.51 7.74 -9.15
CA ALA A 294 -15.82 7.44 -8.55
C ALA A 294 -16.98 7.67 -9.52
N ASP A 295 -16.86 8.67 -10.39
CA ASP A 295 -17.89 9.02 -11.39
C ASP A 295 -17.95 8.02 -12.55
N ASP A 296 -16.88 7.30 -12.83
CA ASP A 296 -16.78 6.30 -13.89
C ASP A 296 -17.04 4.86 -13.38
N ALA A 297 -17.27 4.70 -12.09
CA ALA A 297 -17.52 3.40 -11.48
C ALA A 297 -18.82 2.77 -11.94
N PRO A 298 -18.87 1.43 -12.14
CA PRO A 298 -20.14 0.76 -12.47
C PRO A 298 -21.12 0.86 -11.29
N SER A 299 -22.39 1.07 -11.61
CA SER A 299 -23.42 1.08 -10.57
C SER A 299 -23.69 -0.34 -10.04
N GLY A 300 -24.18 -0.46 -8.81
CA GLY A 300 -24.52 -1.75 -8.19
C GLY A 300 -25.60 -2.56 -8.92
N GLU A 301 -26.25 -2.00 -9.97
CA GLU A 301 -27.18 -2.73 -10.83
C GLU A 301 -26.50 -3.78 -11.73
N TYR A 302 -25.15 -3.72 -11.84
CA TYR A 302 -24.35 -4.70 -12.57
C TYR A 302 -23.87 -5.87 -11.68
N GLU A 303 -24.34 -5.96 -10.43
CA GLU A 303 -24.05 -7.10 -9.56
C GLU A 303 -24.42 -8.42 -10.23
N GLY A 304 -23.46 -9.35 -10.31
CA GLY A 304 -23.62 -10.64 -10.95
C GLY A 304 -23.57 -10.63 -12.49
N GLU A 305 -23.36 -9.47 -13.13
CA GLU A 305 -23.12 -9.41 -14.58
C GLU A 305 -21.68 -9.83 -14.90
N SER A 306 -21.51 -10.66 -15.93
CA SER A 306 -20.18 -11.07 -16.39
C SER A 306 -19.38 -9.87 -16.88
N ALA A 307 -18.11 -9.80 -16.47
CA ALA A 307 -17.20 -8.73 -16.90
C ALA A 307 -15.81 -9.28 -17.23
N ILE A 308 -15.13 -8.62 -18.17
CA ILE A 308 -13.72 -8.86 -18.49
C ILE A 308 -12.90 -7.68 -17.96
N ILE A 309 -11.93 -7.96 -17.10
CA ILE A 309 -10.93 -6.99 -16.66
C ILE A 309 -9.63 -7.19 -17.46
N ASP A 310 -9.16 -6.10 -18.10
CA ASP A 310 -7.98 -6.06 -18.97
C ASP A 310 -7.09 -4.86 -18.58
N PRO A 311 -6.21 -5.03 -17.59
CA PRO A 311 -5.31 -3.97 -17.14
C PRO A 311 -4.34 -3.51 -18.24
N ALA A 312 -3.92 -4.38 -19.13
CA ALA A 312 -2.97 -4.04 -20.20
C ALA A 312 -3.58 -3.07 -21.22
N ARG A 313 -4.90 -2.98 -21.29
CA ARG A 313 -5.64 -2.07 -22.18
C ARG A 313 -6.49 -1.05 -21.41
N ASP A 314 -6.21 -0.90 -20.11
CA ASP A 314 -6.85 0.09 -19.22
C ASP A 314 -8.39 0.03 -19.23
N ARG A 315 -8.98 -1.20 -19.18
CA ARG A 315 -10.43 -1.34 -19.33
C ARG A 315 -11.07 -2.49 -18.57
N LEU A 316 -12.34 -2.29 -18.21
CA LEU A 316 -13.31 -3.31 -17.82
C LEU A 316 -14.42 -3.34 -18.89
N THR A 317 -14.80 -4.52 -19.37
CA THR A 317 -15.93 -4.69 -20.28
C THR A 317 -17.02 -5.49 -19.56
N ILE A 318 -18.17 -4.87 -19.31
CA ILE A 318 -19.33 -5.49 -18.65
C ILE A 318 -20.25 -6.03 -19.73
N SER A 319 -20.87 -7.20 -19.50
CA SER A 319 -21.75 -7.91 -20.45
C SER A 319 -21.09 -8.05 -21.83
N PRO A 320 -19.89 -8.70 -21.90
CA PRO A 320 -19.08 -8.77 -23.11
C PRO A 320 -19.84 -9.46 -24.26
N ASP A 321 -19.72 -8.90 -25.46
CA ASP A 321 -20.20 -9.52 -26.70
C ASP A 321 -19.22 -10.59 -27.23
N LEU A 322 -19.57 -11.28 -28.30
CA LEU A 322 -18.74 -12.32 -28.89
C LEU A 322 -17.36 -11.80 -29.31
N GLU A 323 -17.30 -10.57 -29.83
CA GLU A 323 -16.01 -9.98 -30.25
C GLU A 323 -15.12 -9.68 -29.03
N ALA A 324 -15.70 -9.24 -27.91
CA ALA A 324 -14.97 -9.05 -26.66
C ALA A 324 -14.48 -10.38 -26.07
N LEU A 325 -15.29 -11.44 -26.17
CA LEU A 325 -14.92 -12.80 -25.75
C LEU A 325 -13.78 -13.39 -26.62
N ASP A 326 -13.84 -13.20 -27.94
CA ASP A 326 -12.77 -13.63 -28.85
C ASP A 326 -11.45 -12.90 -28.55
N ARG A 327 -11.51 -11.57 -28.31
CA ARG A 327 -10.34 -10.79 -27.87
C ARG A 327 -9.79 -11.27 -26.53
N PHE A 328 -10.68 -11.63 -25.59
CA PHE A 328 -10.28 -12.19 -24.30
C PHE A 328 -9.57 -13.53 -24.46
N ALA A 329 -10.14 -14.45 -25.27
CA ALA A 329 -9.53 -15.74 -25.54
C ALA A 329 -8.13 -15.61 -26.21
N ALA A 330 -8.00 -14.68 -27.17
CA ALA A 330 -6.69 -14.36 -27.76
C ALA A 330 -5.71 -13.80 -26.73
N GLY A 331 -6.18 -12.92 -25.85
CA GLY A 331 -5.36 -12.34 -24.77
C GLY A 331 -4.90 -13.37 -23.74
N ILE A 332 -5.72 -14.36 -23.40
CA ILE A 332 -5.32 -15.48 -22.53
C ILE A 332 -4.19 -16.28 -23.19
N LYS A 333 -4.33 -16.66 -24.46
CA LYS A 333 -3.26 -17.38 -25.19
C LYS A 333 -1.94 -16.60 -25.22
N GLU A 334 -2.01 -15.28 -25.37
CA GLU A 334 -0.83 -14.41 -25.32
C GLU A 334 -0.23 -14.35 -23.89
N ALA A 335 -1.08 -14.31 -22.87
CA ALA A 335 -0.66 -14.36 -21.47
C ALA A 335 0.02 -15.69 -21.13
N ASP A 336 -0.58 -16.82 -21.51
CA ASP A 336 -0.04 -18.16 -21.31
C ASP A 336 1.31 -18.34 -22.05
N ALA A 337 1.41 -17.87 -23.29
CA ALA A 337 2.65 -17.89 -24.03
C ALA A 337 3.74 -17.02 -23.38
N THR A 338 3.34 -15.88 -22.80
CA THR A 338 4.25 -15.01 -22.06
C THR A 338 4.70 -15.66 -20.77
N GLU A 339 3.80 -16.30 -20.03
CA GLU A 339 4.13 -17.02 -18.81
C GLU A 339 5.08 -18.20 -19.10
N ALA A 340 4.78 -19.01 -20.10
CA ALA A 340 5.66 -20.10 -20.53
C ALA A 340 7.06 -19.58 -20.88
N ARG A 341 7.15 -18.49 -21.63
CA ARG A 341 8.42 -17.84 -21.99
C ARG A 341 9.15 -17.30 -20.74
N LEU A 342 8.43 -16.71 -19.80
CA LEU A 342 9.01 -16.20 -18.56
C LEU A 342 9.45 -17.36 -17.63
N ALA A 343 8.72 -18.46 -17.59
CA ALA A 343 9.11 -19.65 -16.84
C ALA A 343 10.48 -20.20 -17.27
N GLU A 344 10.87 -20.02 -18.53
CA GLU A 344 12.21 -20.35 -19.00
C GLU A 344 13.32 -19.51 -18.33
N GLN A 345 12.99 -18.39 -17.69
CA GLN A 345 13.96 -17.55 -16.97
C GLN A 345 14.28 -18.10 -15.57
N ILE A 346 13.49 -19.03 -15.03
CA ILE A 346 13.74 -19.65 -13.72
C ILE A 346 15.11 -20.36 -13.75
N GLY A 347 15.92 -20.10 -12.73
CA GLY A 347 17.28 -20.67 -12.61
C GLY A 347 18.32 -20.04 -13.54
N ARG A 348 17.94 -19.10 -14.42
CA ARG A 348 18.93 -18.39 -15.25
C ARG A 348 19.55 -17.23 -14.48
N PRO A 349 20.86 -16.99 -14.58
CA PRO A 349 21.51 -15.88 -13.90
C PRO A 349 21.04 -14.53 -14.49
N SER A 350 20.87 -13.54 -13.61
CA SER A 350 20.51 -12.15 -13.97
C SER A 350 21.75 -11.39 -14.45
N VAL A 351 22.25 -11.72 -15.64
CA VAL A 351 23.50 -11.20 -16.21
C VAL A 351 23.21 -10.47 -17.53
N THR A 352 23.71 -9.24 -17.67
CA THR A 352 23.60 -8.44 -18.91
C THR A 352 24.42 -9.06 -20.05
N LEU A 353 24.26 -8.57 -21.27
CA LEU A 353 25.07 -9.02 -22.43
C LEU A 353 26.54 -8.70 -22.25
N ALA A 354 26.89 -7.66 -21.50
CA ALA A 354 28.28 -7.34 -21.15
C ALA A 354 28.86 -8.18 -20.00
N GLY A 355 28.09 -9.14 -19.46
CA GLY A 355 28.54 -10.04 -18.40
C GLY A 355 28.42 -9.48 -16.97
N ARG A 356 27.73 -8.35 -16.79
CA ARG A 356 27.48 -7.76 -15.45
C ARG A 356 26.32 -8.45 -14.77
N HIS A 357 26.56 -9.03 -13.58
CA HIS A 357 25.48 -9.58 -12.75
C HIS A 357 24.74 -8.44 -12.03
N VAL A 358 23.41 -8.48 -12.03
CA VAL A 358 22.51 -7.56 -11.33
C VAL A 358 21.49 -8.40 -10.58
N ALA A 359 21.60 -8.46 -9.27
CA ALA A 359 20.72 -9.31 -8.47
C ALA A 359 19.26 -8.80 -8.52
N ILE A 360 18.31 -9.72 -8.59
CA ILE A 360 16.88 -9.40 -8.53
C ILE A 360 16.33 -9.90 -7.21
N TYR A 361 15.85 -8.96 -6.40
CA TYR A 361 15.24 -9.21 -5.12
C TYR A 361 13.73 -8.99 -5.18
N ALA A 362 13.00 -9.65 -4.27
CA ALA A 362 11.59 -9.37 -4.07
C ALA A 362 11.37 -8.37 -2.94
N THR A 363 10.30 -7.57 -3.05
CA THR A 363 9.76 -6.73 -1.97
C THR A 363 8.53 -7.40 -1.42
N VAL A 364 8.48 -7.62 -0.09
CA VAL A 364 7.38 -8.30 0.58
C VAL A 364 6.95 -7.50 1.80
N THR A 365 5.65 -7.23 1.92
CA THR A 365 5.02 -6.67 3.12
C THR A 365 4.10 -7.72 3.72
N ALA A 366 4.21 -7.96 5.02
CA ALA A 366 3.42 -8.92 5.77
C ALA A 366 2.82 -8.27 7.02
N TYR A 367 1.66 -8.73 7.44
CA TYR A 367 0.95 -8.32 8.66
C TYR A 367 0.84 -9.46 9.67
N SER A 368 1.33 -10.66 9.30
CA SER A 368 1.32 -11.85 10.13
C SER A 368 2.46 -12.79 9.73
N ARG A 369 2.71 -13.81 10.57
CA ARG A 369 3.64 -14.89 10.27
C ARG A 369 3.25 -15.64 8.99
N GLN A 370 1.96 -15.99 8.82
CA GLN A 370 1.49 -16.72 7.65
C GLN A 370 1.70 -15.95 6.35
N GLU A 371 1.52 -14.63 6.39
CA GLU A 371 1.79 -13.78 5.22
C GLU A 371 3.30 -13.68 4.92
N ALA A 372 4.15 -13.68 5.96
CA ALA A 372 5.60 -13.74 5.78
C ALA A 372 6.04 -15.05 5.11
N GLU A 373 5.49 -16.19 5.54
CA GLU A 373 5.72 -17.52 4.94
C GLU A 373 5.28 -17.53 3.47
N ARG A 374 4.07 -17.05 3.18
CA ARG A 374 3.51 -16.98 1.81
C ARG A 374 4.35 -16.10 0.90
N GLY A 375 4.64 -14.87 1.31
CA GLY A 375 5.42 -13.93 0.50
C GLY A 375 6.84 -14.41 0.20
N SER A 376 7.47 -15.10 1.15
CA SER A 376 8.78 -15.71 0.96
C SER A 376 8.73 -16.90 -0.01
N ALA A 377 7.71 -17.76 0.13
CA ALA A 377 7.50 -18.89 -0.78
C ALA A 377 7.23 -18.40 -2.22
N GLU A 378 6.44 -17.34 -2.38
CA GLU A 378 6.16 -16.72 -3.66
C GLU A 378 7.43 -16.09 -4.27
N ALA A 379 8.21 -15.35 -3.49
CA ALA A 379 9.49 -14.82 -3.95
C ALA A 379 10.43 -15.92 -4.46
N LEU A 380 10.46 -17.08 -3.79
CA LEU A 380 11.21 -18.24 -4.25
C LEU A 380 10.63 -18.88 -5.53
N ALA A 381 9.30 -18.95 -5.64
CA ALA A 381 8.63 -19.51 -6.82
C ALA A 381 8.98 -18.71 -8.08
N PHE A 382 9.10 -17.39 -7.95
CA PHE A 382 9.59 -16.51 -9.02
C PHE A 382 11.12 -16.40 -9.09
N ASP A 383 11.83 -17.22 -8.30
CA ASP A 383 13.29 -17.29 -8.28
C ASP A 383 13.99 -15.96 -7.95
N ALA A 384 13.42 -15.17 -7.03
CA ALA A 384 14.10 -13.99 -6.49
C ALA A 384 15.38 -14.38 -5.76
N GLU A 385 16.46 -13.63 -5.93
CA GLU A 385 17.76 -13.91 -5.34
C GLU A 385 17.84 -13.50 -3.85
N GLY A 386 16.77 -12.89 -3.32
CA GLY A 386 16.62 -12.49 -1.93
C GLY A 386 15.38 -11.62 -1.72
N LEU A 387 15.20 -11.14 -0.48
CA LEU A 387 14.25 -10.06 -0.19
C LEU A 387 15.02 -8.74 -0.03
N GLY A 388 14.79 -7.82 -0.96
CA GLY A 388 15.44 -6.50 -0.97
C GLY A 388 14.84 -5.56 0.07
N CYS A 389 13.55 -5.74 0.37
CA CYS A 389 12.84 -5.07 1.44
C CYS A 389 11.74 -5.97 1.98
N PHE A 390 11.87 -6.40 3.22
CA PHE A 390 10.85 -7.12 3.94
C PHE A 390 10.32 -6.25 5.07
N GLN A 391 9.01 -6.02 5.09
CA GLN A 391 8.32 -5.25 6.11
C GLN A 391 7.33 -6.13 6.84
N LEU A 392 7.42 -6.20 8.18
CA LEU A 392 6.44 -6.84 9.04
C LEU A 392 5.71 -5.76 9.86
N ILE A 393 4.47 -5.53 9.54
CA ILE A 393 3.64 -4.48 10.14
C ILE A 393 2.78 -5.12 11.23
N LEU A 394 3.13 -4.92 12.48
CA LEU A 394 2.39 -5.38 13.64
C LEU A 394 1.87 -4.18 14.45
N PRO A 395 0.82 -4.37 15.28
CA PRO A 395 0.33 -3.33 16.19
C PRO A 395 1.45 -2.73 17.06
N VAL A 396 1.32 -1.45 17.40
CA VAL A 396 2.26 -0.79 18.33
C VAL A 396 2.19 -1.49 19.69
N GLY A 397 3.34 -1.69 20.32
CA GLY A 397 3.43 -2.41 21.58
C GLY A 397 3.50 -3.93 21.44
N SER A 398 3.49 -4.49 20.21
CA SER A 398 3.65 -5.93 20.00
C SER A 398 4.91 -6.46 20.67
N GLU A 399 4.81 -7.68 21.22
CA GLU A 399 5.92 -8.37 21.89
C GLU A 399 7.05 -8.73 20.91
N GLU A 400 8.29 -8.78 21.41
CA GLU A 400 9.47 -9.21 20.63
C GLU A 400 9.28 -10.57 19.95
N SER A 401 8.56 -11.49 20.61
CA SER A 401 8.28 -12.85 20.10
C SER A 401 7.52 -12.84 18.78
N LEU A 402 6.55 -11.94 18.62
CA LEU A 402 5.76 -11.84 17.37
C LEU A 402 6.61 -11.34 16.20
N TYR A 403 7.50 -10.36 16.45
CA TYR A 403 8.48 -9.93 15.44
C TYR A 403 9.46 -11.06 15.11
N PHE A 404 9.94 -11.78 16.12
CA PHE A 404 10.85 -12.91 15.92
C PHE A 404 10.21 -14.00 15.05
N GLU A 405 8.96 -14.38 15.33
CA GLU A 405 8.23 -15.38 14.54
C GLU A 405 8.04 -14.96 13.08
N GLY A 406 7.61 -13.73 12.83
CA GLY A 406 7.40 -13.24 11.47
C GLY A 406 8.71 -13.07 10.68
N PHE A 407 9.76 -12.58 11.32
CA PHE A 407 11.07 -12.48 10.68
C PHE A 407 11.71 -13.86 10.44
N SER A 408 11.54 -14.82 11.39
CA SER A 408 11.99 -16.20 11.20
C SER A 408 11.31 -16.85 10.01
N ALA A 409 9.99 -16.67 9.88
CA ALA A 409 9.22 -17.19 8.75
C ALA A 409 9.76 -16.67 7.39
N ALA A 410 10.13 -15.38 7.33
CA ALA A 410 10.71 -14.80 6.12
C ALA A 410 12.12 -15.36 5.83
N VAL A 411 12.99 -15.47 6.85
CA VAL A 411 14.38 -15.93 6.69
C VAL A 411 14.42 -17.42 6.34
N GLU A 412 13.68 -18.26 7.06
CA GLU A 412 13.58 -19.69 6.79
C GLU A 412 12.95 -19.97 5.42
N GLY A 413 11.86 -19.23 5.09
CA GLY A 413 11.18 -19.29 3.80
C GLY A 413 12.12 -19.01 2.62
N MET A 414 13.11 -18.13 2.78
CA MET A 414 14.09 -17.79 1.73
C MET A 414 15.24 -18.81 1.57
N LYS A 415 15.27 -19.86 2.37
CA LYS A 415 16.20 -21.01 2.21
C LYS A 415 17.67 -20.60 2.02
N GLY A 416 18.16 -19.68 2.86
CA GLY A 416 19.55 -19.20 2.83
C GLY A 416 19.81 -18.04 1.85
N ARG A 417 18.82 -17.55 1.13
CA ARG A 417 18.91 -16.30 0.36
C ARG A 417 18.82 -15.09 1.30
N PRO A 418 19.48 -13.95 1.00
CA PRO A 418 19.51 -12.80 1.89
C PRO A 418 18.14 -12.13 2.07
N VAL A 419 17.87 -11.68 3.30
CA VAL A 419 16.66 -10.95 3.68
C VAL A 419 17.02 -9.60 4.27
N SER A 420 16.60 -8.51 3.63
CA SER A 420 16.75 -7.16 4.17
C SER A 420 15.49 -6.79 4.98
N LEU A 421 15.60 -6.77 6.30
CA LEU A 421 14.54 -6.37 7.20
C LEU A 421 14.48 -4.84 7.28
N CYS A 422 13.40 -4.26 6.80
CA CYS A 422 13.15 -2.81 6.87
C CYS A 422 12.60 -2.45 8.25
N LEU A 423 13.37 -1.73 9.05
CA LEU A 423 13.06 -1.37 10.44
C LEU A 423 13.44 0.09 10.75
N PRO A 424 12.67 0.84 11.55
CA PRO A 424 11.40 0.45 12.16
C PRO A 424 10.22 0.56 11.20
N VAL A 425 9.22 -0.27 11.40
CA VAL A 425 7.94 -0.20 10.67
C VAL A 425 6.80 -0.23 11.68
N PHE A 426 5.82 0.66 11.47
CA PHE A 426 4.63 0.79 12.32
C PHE A 426 3.37 0.93 11.46
N PRO A 427 2.20 0.46 11.94
CA PRO A 427 0.94 0.60 11.21
C PRO A 427 0.56 2.07 11.07
N LYS A 428 -0.08 2.42 9.95
CA LYS A 428 -0.51 3.81 9.69
C LYS A 428 -1.53 4.32 10.70
N ALA A 429 -2.42 3.46 11.19
CA ALA A 429 -3.38 3.79 12.24
C ALA A 429 -2.71 4.32 13.51
N ALA A 430 -1.50 3.86 13.84
CA ALA A 430 -0.72 4.38 14.96
C ALA A 430 -0.33 5.87 14.82
N ARG A 431 -0.39 6.43 13.61
CA ARG A 431 -0.06 7.83 13.30
C ARG A 431 -1.29 8.74 13.32
N GLN A 432 -2.49 8.18 13.16
CA GLN A 432 -3.76 8.92 13.23
C GLN A 432 -4.18 9.24 14.67
N GLY A 433 -3.56 8.59 15.67
CA GLY A 433 -3.81 8.84 17.08
C GLY A 433 -3.26 10.20 17.56
N LYS A 434 -3.83 10.72 18.66
CA LYS A 434 -3.59 12.04 19.27
C LYS A 434 -2.11 12.42 19.55
N ILE A 435 -1.16 11.51 19.43
CA ILE A 435 0.26 11.77 19.75
C ILE A 435 0.91 12.66 18.68
N PHE A 436 0.46 12.58 17.41
CA PHE A 436 1.12 13.32 16.34
C PHE A 436 0.21 14.27 15.57
N GLY A 437 -1.12 14.12 15.53
CA GLY A 437 -2.10 15.06 14.95
C GLY A 437 -1.67 15.74 13.64
N GLU A 438 -1.03 14.97 12.74
CA GLU A 438 -0.32 15.51 11.59
C GLU A 438 -1.28 15.75 10.42
N GLU A 439 -1.30 16.97 9.89
CA GLU A 439 -2.06 17.30 8.67
C GLU A 439 -1.49 16.59 7.44
N ASN A 440 -0.15 16.37 7.41
CA ASN A 440 0.58 15.75 6.30
C ASN A 440 1.43 14.57 6.78
N PRO A 441 0.85 13.40 7.06
CA PRO A 441 1.58 12.25 7.61
C PRO A 441 2.74 11.76 6.73
N ALA A 442 2.70 12.03 5.41
CA ALA A 442 3.80 11.71 4.51
C ALA A 442 5.08 12.51 4.81
N MET A 443 4.95 13.73 5.38
CA MET A 443 6.07 14.62 5.74
C MET A 443 6.35 14.67 7.24
N GLY A 444 5.64 13.91 8.04
CA GLY A 444 5.68 13.95 9.50
C GLY A 444 6.61 12.92 10.15
N VAL A 445 6.17 12.43 11.32
CA VAL A 445 6.88 11.43 12.12
C VAL A 445 6.62 10.04 11.57
N ARG A 446 7.54 9.55 10.75
CA ARG A 446 7.45 8.23 10.10
C ARG A 446 8.82 7.55 10.00
N GLY A 447 8.81 6.24 9.75
CA GLY A 447 10.03 5.45 9.57
C GLY A 447 11.01 5.62 10.72
N LEU A 448 12.25 5.97 10.42
CA LEU A 448 13.29 6.10 11.45
C LEU A 448 12.95 7.15 12.52
N ARG A 449 12.32 8.28 12.15
CA ARG A 449 11.89 9.30 13.13
C ARG A 449 10.90 8.74 14.13
N GLU A 450 9.92 7.96 13.66
CA GLU A 450 8.96 7.30 14.52
C GLU A 450 9.63 6.27 15.43
N GLY A 451 10.55 5.45 14.90
CA GLY A 451 11.31 4.50 15.70
C GLY A 451 12.15 5.17 16.80
N LEU A 452 12.79 6.29 16.49
CA LEU A 452 13.55 7.06 17.49
C LEU A 452 12.65 7.72 18.54
N ALA A 453 11.39 8.04 18.20
CA ALA A 453 10.38 8.52 19.14
C ALA A 453 9.76 7.38 19.97
N ARG A 454 9.55 6.20 19.36
CA ARG A 454 9.02 4.97 19.99
C ARG A 454 10.16 4.01 20.31
N ARG A 455 11.12 4.47 21.11
CA ARG A 455 12.40 3.81 21.37
C ARG A 455 12.24 2.33 21.77
N GLU A 456 11.32 2.00 22.68
CA GLU A 456 11.14 0.65 23.19
C GLU A 456 10.55 -0.30 22.14
N ASP A 457 9.62 0.19 21.32
CA ASP A 457 9.08 -0.59 20.21
C ASP A 457 10.16 -0.88 19.15
N PHE A 458 10.98 0.11 18.83
CA PHE A 458 12.09 -0.06 17.90
C PHE A 458 13.14 -1.03 18.44
N LYS A 459 13.44 -0.98 19.75
CA LYS A 459 14.34 -1.96 20.39
C LYS A 459 13.80 -3.38 20.25
N ARG A 460 12.48 -3.62 20.46
CA ARG A 460 11.88 -4.95 20.26
C ARG A 460 12.06 -5.46 18.84
N GLN A 461 11.87 -4.60 17.84
CA GLN A 461 12.12 -4.96 16.43
C GLN A 461 13.59 -5.28 16.17
N LEU A 462 14.52 -4.47 16.66
CA LEU A 462 15.96 -4.68 16.51
C LEU A 462 16.43 -5.95 17.23
N ARG A 463 15.94 -6.24 18.44
CA ARG A 463 16.25 -7.44 19.19
C ARG A 463 15.82 -8.69 18.41
N ALA A 464 14.58 -8.72 17.94
CA ALA A 464 14.07 -9.80 17.11
C ALA A 464 14.90 -9.99 15.83
N ALA A 465 15.24 -8.90 15.14
CA ALA A 465 16.01 -8.94 13.89
C ALA A 465 17.45 -9.49 14.11
N LEU A 466 18.15 -9.07 15.17
CA LEU A 466 19.48 -9.57 15.48
C LEU A 466 19.46 -11.07 15.89
N ARG A 467 18.42 -11.51 16.60
CA ARG A 467 18.24 -12.92 16.97
C ARG A 467 17.95 -13.79 15.75
N VAL A 468 17.09 -13.33 14.84
CA VAL A 468 16.78 -14.04 13.59
C VAL A 468 17.97 -14.09 12.65
N ALA A 469 18.87 -13.11 12.70
CA ALA A 469 20.11 -13.12 11.92
C ALA A 469 21.05 -14.30 12.24
N ALA A 470 20.88 -14.95 13.39
CA ALA A 470 21.56 -16.20 13.71
C ALA A 470 20.98 -17.43 12.95
N LEU A 471 19.80 -17.31 12.32
CA LEU A 471 19.14 -18.37 11.56
C LEU A 471 19.46 -18.31 10.05
N GLY A 472 19.93 -17.16 9.54
CA GLY A 472 20.23 -17.00 8.11
C GLY A 472 20.73 -15.60 7.75
N PRO A 473 21.06 -15.34 6.49
CA PRO A 473 21.66 -14.09 6.05
C PRO A 473 20.66 -12.93 6.10
N VAL A 474 20.73 -12.13 7.15
CA VAL A 474 19.92 -10.94 7.39
C VAL A 474 20.72 -9.66 7.15
N ARG A 475 20.06 -8.64 6.60
CA ARG A 475 20.55 -7.27 6.55
C ARG A 475 19.50 -6.34 7.19
N LEU A 476 19.91 -5.31 7.88
CA LEU A 476 19.01 -4.27 8.40
C LEU A 476 18.90 -3.14 7.39
N LEU A 477 17.70 -2.59 7.19
CA LEU A 477 17.45 -1.48 6.27
C LEU A 477 16.67 -0.39 7.02
N LEU A 478 17.30 0.77 7.24
CA LEU A 478 16.68 1.90 7.94
C LEU A 478 15.87 2.77 6.98
N PRO A 479 14.55 2.88 7.13
CA PRO A 479 13.70 3.67 6.26
C PRO A 479 13.66 5.15 6.62
N THR A 480 13.32 6.00 5.67
CA THR A 480 12.99 7.44 5.85
C THR A 480 14.12 8.22 6.52
N VAL A 481 15.35 7.94 6.12
CA VAL A 481 16.53 8.68 6.58
C VAL A 481 16.56 10.06 5.93
N SER A 482 16.80 11.11 6.72
CA SER A 482 16.93 12.49 6.22
C SER A 482 18.25 13.16 6.59
N SER A 483 18.97 12.63 7.58
CA SER A 483 20.23 13.21 8.05
C SER A 483 21.19 12.14 8.62
N VAL A 484 22.46 12.51 8.70
CA VAL A 484 23.51 11.68 9.33
C VAL A 484 23.23 11.46 10.83
N GLU A 485 22.68 12.49 11.49
CA GLU A 485 22.39 12.43 12.93
C GLU A 485 21.33 11.38 13.27
N GLU A 486 20.26 11.26 12.45
CA GLU A 486 19.26 10.21 12.64
C GLU A 486 19.88 8.80 12.55
N VAL A 487 20.76 8.58 11.58
CA VAL A 487 21.47 7.30 11.43
C VAL A 487 22.35 7.00 12.64
N ARG A 488 23.10 7.98 13.12
CA ARG A 488 23.97 7.82 14.31
C ARG A 488 23.16 7.49 15.55
N ARG A 489 22.03 8.13 15.75
CA ARG A 489 21.10 7.83 16.87
C ARG A 489 20.56 6.39 16.78
N ALA A 490 20.21 5.91 15.58
CA ALA A 490 19.82 4.51 15.38
C ALA A 490 20.96 3.54 15.67
N LYS A 491 22.19 3.86 15.29
CA LYS A 491 23.40 3.05 15.60
C LYS A 491 23.69 2.96 17.11
N VAL A 492 23.45 4.05 17.86
CA VAL A 492 23.53 4.03 19.32
C VAL A 492 22.51 3.03 19.89
N LEU A 493 21.25 3.12 19.42
CA LEU A 493 20.21 2.19 19.86
C LEU A 493 20.53 0.74 19.50
N LEU A 494 21.04 0.49 18.31
CA LEU A 494 21.50 -0.84 17.89
C LEU A 494 22.63 -1.38 18.78
N HIS A 495 23.56 -0.51 19.19
CA HIS A 495 24.64 -0.88 20.11
C HIS A 495 24.11 -1.24 21.51
N GLU A 496 23.15 -0.48 22.02
CA GLU A 496 22.48 -0.79 23.29
C GLU A 496 21.81 -2.16 23.23
N VAL A 497 21.04 -2.42 22.17
CA VAL A 497 20.38 -3.72 21.96
C VAL A 497 21.38 -4.87 21.93
N LYS A 498 22.50 -4.73 21.23
CA LYS A 498 23.58 -5.74 21.23
C LYS A 498 24.15 -5.98 22.62
N SER A 499 24.31 -4.92 23.40
CA SER A 499 24.81 -5.01 24.78
C SER A 499 23.83 -5.74 25.71
N GLU A 500 22.53 -5.45 25.57
CA GLU A 500 21.46 -6.14 26.30
C GLU A 500 21.42 -7.63 25.98
N LEU A 501 21.36 -8.00 24.70
CA LEU A 501 21.35 -9.39 24.24
C LEU A 501 22.59 -10.15 24.71
N THR A 502 23.76 -9.50 24.74
CA THR A 502 25.01 -10.06 25.27
C THR A 502 24.90 -10.32 26.77
N ALA A 503 24.38 -9.35 27.55
CA ALA A 503 24.20 -9.51 29.00
C ALA A 503 23.20 -10.63 29.34
N GLU A 504 22.17 -10.79 28.55
CA GLU A 504 21.16 -11.85 28.66
C GLU A 504 21.67 -13.21 28.17
N LYS A 505 22.83 -13.27 27.54
CA LYS A 505 23.38 -14.47 26.88
C LYS A 505 22.44 -15.03 25.80
N ALA A 506 21.69 -14.18 25.14
CA ALA A 506 20.81 -14.55 24.05
C ALA A 506 21.63 -14.96 22.81
N VAL A 507 21.08 -15.87 22.01
CA VAL A 507 21.69 -16.22 20.70
C VAL A 507 21.29 -15.14 19.69
N PHE A 508 22.29 -14.47 19.11
CA PHE A 508 22.08 -13.44 18.09
C PHE A 508 23.34 -13.27 17.21
N GLU A 509 23.16 -12.64 16.02
CA GLU A 509 24.28 -12.24 15.16
C GLU A 509 24.59 -10.74 15.38
N GLY A 510 25.79 -10.44 15.78
CA GLY A 510 26.24 -9.08 16.09
C GLY A 510 26.73 -8.30 14.87
N ASN A 511 27.14 -8.99 13.79
CA ASN A 511 27.72 -8.36 12.60
C ASN A 511 26.75 -8.37 11.42
N VAL A 512 25.57 -7.75 11.60
CA VAL A 512 24.54 -7.65 10.58
C VAL A 512 24.77 -6.39 9.73
N PRO A 513 24.85 -6.48 8.38
CA PRO A 513 25.02 -5.32 7.51
C PRO A 513 23.87 -4.32 7.68
N LEU A 514 24.21 -3.04 7.79
CA LEU A 514 23.27 -1.93 7.94
C LEU A 514 23.15 -1.14 6.64
N GLY A 515 21.97 -1.11 6.06
CA GLY A 515 21.62 -0.32 4.88
C GLY A 515 20.76 0.89 5.20
N LEU A 516 20.75 1.86 4.28
CA LEU A 516 19.85 3.02 4.32
C LEU A 516 18.89 2.97 3.15
N LEU A 517 17.59 3.09 3.44
CA LEU A 517 16.57 3.29 2.42
C LEU A 517 16.44 4.79 2.14
N ILE A 518 16.89 5.18 0.98
CA ILE A 518 16.89 6.57 0.51
C ILE A 518 15.51 6.89 -0.08
N GLU A 519 14.66 7.43 0.76
CA GLU A 519 13.28 7.83 0.43
C GLU A 519 13.14 9.34 0.30
N ILE A 520 14.02 10.11 0.96
CA ILE A 520 13.96 11.57 1.04
C ILE A 520 15.08 12.18 0.21
N PRO A 521 14.80 13.19 -0.64
CA PRO A 521 15.80 13.82 -1.47
C PRO A 521 17.02 14.36 -0.71
N SER A 522 16.84 14.85 0.53
CA SER A 522 17.95 15.31 1.37
C SER A 522 18.99 14.20 1.63
N ALA A 523 18.56 12.95 1.84
CA ALA A 523 19.49 11.83 2.02
C ALA A 523 20.27 11.51 0.73
N ALA A 524 19.64 11.62 -0.43
CA ALA A 524 20.33 11.47 -1.70
C ALA A 524 21.37 12.60 -1.94
N ILE A 525 21.03 13.84 -1.59
CA ILE A 525 21.94 15.00 -1.65
C ILE A 525 23.11 14.83 -0.66
N LEU A 526 22.83 14.30 0.53
CA LEU A 526 23.85 14.04 1.57
C LEU A 526 24.60 12.71 1.38
N SER A 527 24.56 12.12 0.20
CA SER A 527 25.13 10.80 -0.11
C SER A 527 26.59 10.66 0.32
N GLU A 528 27.44 11.67 0.12
CA GLU A 528 28.84 11.65 0.54
C GLU A 528 28.99 11.55 2.08
N ALA A 529 28.17 12.28 2.81
CA ALA A 529 28.20 12.30 4.27
C ALA A 529 27.57 11.02 4.89
N LEU A 530 26.60 10.40 4.19
CA LEU A 530 25.95 9.16 4.61
C LEU A 530 26.74 7.91 4.26
N MET A 531 27.62 7.97 3.26
CA MET A 531 28.41 6.84 2.78
C MET A 531 29.16 6.08 3.90
N PRO A 532 29.87 6.74 4.85
CA PRO A 532 30.57 6.03 5.92
C PRO A 532 29.65 5.43 7.00
N GLU A 533 28.38 5.80 6.98
CA GLU A 533 27.43 5.41 8.04
C GLU A 533 26.73 4.09 7.77
N ALA A 534 26.84 3.50 6.58
CA ALA A 534 26.14 2.27 6.20
C ALA A 534 26.96 1.38 5.28
N ASP A 535 26.55 0.12 5.15
CA ASP A 535 27.20 -0.90 4.34
C ASP A 535 26.64 -0.97 2.91
N PHE A 536 25.37 -0.61 2.71
CA PHE A 536 24.70 -0.57 1.41
C PHE A 536 23.57 0.48 1.38
N PHE A 537 23.10 0.82 0.18
CA PHE A 537 22.10 1.84 -0.02
C PHE A 537 21.01 1.35 -0.96
N VAL A 538 19.76 1.71 -0.68
CA VAL A 538 18.60 1.35 -1.50
C VAL A 538 17.78 2.60 -1.77
N PHE A 539 17.51 2.91 -3.03
CA PHE A 539 16.63 4.02 -3.40
C PHE A 539 15.18 3.55 -3.52
N SER A 540 14.27 4.21 -2.81
CA SER A 540 12.83 4.03 -2.97
C SER A 540 12.34 4.98 -4.06
N THR A 541 12.03 4.45 -5.24
CA THR A 541 11.66 5.26 -6.40
C THR A 541 10.37 6.02 -6.19
N ASP A 542 9.37 5.37 -5.60
CA ASP A 542 8.04 5.94 -5.38
C ASP A 542 8.09 7.09 -4.36
N ALA A 543 8.79 6.89 -3.23
CA ALA A 543 8.94 7.92 -2.22
C ALA A 543 9.74 9.12 -2.72
N LEU A 544 10.83 8.88 -3.47
CA LEU A 544 11.62 9.97 -4.05
C LEU A 544 10.81 10.78 -5.06
N LEU A 545 10.01 10.12 -5.92
CA LEU A 545 9.11 10.82 -6.85
C LEU A 545 8.11 11.68 -6.11
N GLN A 546 7.46 11.14 -5.06
CA GLN A 546 6.51 11.89 -4.24
C GLN A 546 7.10 13.20 -3.74
N TYR A 547 8.30 13.15 -3.15
CA TYR A 547 8.91 14.34 -2.56
C TYR A 547 9.53 15.29 -3.61
N LEU A 548 10.07 14.76 -4.70
CA LEU A 548 10.64 15.58 -5.77
C LEU A 548 9.58 16.33 -6.56
N LEU A 549 8.43 15.72 -6.78
CA LEU A 549 7.31 16.32 -7.53
C LEU A 549 6.29 16.99 -6.61
N ALA A 550 6.48 16.94 -5.28
CA ALA A 550 5.54 17.45 -4.27
C ALA A 550 4.10 16.91 -4.51
N ALA A 551 4.00 15.65 -4.93
CA ALA A 551 2.75 14.99 -5.28
C ALA A 551 2.52 13.79 -4.35
N ASP A 552 1.38 13.75 -3.66
CA ASP A 552 1.04 12.65 -2.77
C ASP A 552 0.69 11.39 -3.57
N LEU A 553 1.43 10.30 -3.35
CA LEU A 553 1.19 8.99 -3.96
C LEU A 553 -0.23 8.45 -3.72
N LYS A 554 -0.89 8.91 -2.66
CA LYS A 554 -2.25 8.50 -2.30
C LYS A 554 -3.34 9.35 -2.94
N ASN A 555 -2.99 10.47 -3.57
CA ASN A 555 -3.94 11.33 -4.25
C ASN A 555 -4.05 10.91 -5.73
N PRO A 556 -5.18 10.32 -6.16
CA PRO A 556 -5.37 9.87 -7.54
C PRO A 556 -5.25 11.01 -8.56
N ALA A 557 -5.65 12.23 -8.19
CA ALA A 557 -5.58 13.40 -9.08
C ALA A 557 -4.16 13.77 -9.55
N VAL A 558 -3.12 13.31 -8.87
CA VAL A 558 -1.72 13.55 -9.23
C VAL A 558 -0.95 12.28 -9.61
N GLY A 559 -1.62 11.11 -9.64
CA GLY A 559 -1.00 9.82 -9.94
C GLY A 559 -0.33 9.79 -11.32
N GLU A 560 -0.98 10.37 -12.32
CA GLU A 560 -0.43 10.46 -13.68
C GLU A 560 0.83 11.33 -13.76
N LEU A 561 0.90 12.41 -12.98
CA LEU A 561 2.10 13.26 -12.87
C LEU A 561 3.30 12.44 -12.41
N LEU A 562 3.12 11.57 -11.42
CA LEU A 562 4.17 10.70 -10.88
C LEU A 562 4.66 9.70 -11.93
N ARG A 563 3.74 9.04 -12.64
CA ARG A 563 4.09 8.05 -13.68
C ARG A 563 4.82 8.65 -14.87
N ARG A 564 4.42 9.83 -15.32
CA ARG A 564 4.99 10.47 -16.52
C ARG A 564 6.33 11.16 -16.30
N ASN A 565 6.75 11.38 -15.06
CA ASN A 565 7.93 12.19 -14.76
C ASN A 565 9.00 11.48 -13.92
N PRO A 566 9.53 10.30 -14.31
CA PRO A 566 10.57 9.60 -13.56
C PRO A 566 11.95 10.30 -13.62
N GLU A 567 12.16 11.20 -14.58
CA GLU A 567 13.47 11.79 -14.90
C GLU A 567 14.14 12.53 -13.72
N PRO A 568 13.45 13.39 -12.93
CA PRO A 568 14.09 14.05 -11.78
C PRO A 568 14.64 13.05 -10.76
N MET A 569 13.90 11.98 -10.49
CA MET A 569 14.32 10.92 -9.58
C MET A 569 15.52 10.15 -10.15
N LEU A 570 15.48 9.75 -11.42
CA LEU A 570 16.58 9.02 -12.07
C LEU A 570 17.88 9.83 -12.05
N ARG A 571 17.84 11.16 -12.29
CA ARG A 571 19.02 12.04 -12.20
C ARG A 571 19.56 12.14 -10.79
N LEU A 572 18.69 12.33 -9.80
CA LEU A 572 19.10 12.39 -8.41
C LEU A 572 19.74 11.07 -7.97
N CYS A 573 19.12 9.95 -8.31
CA CYS A 573 19.64 8.62 -8.00
C CYS A 573 21.00 8.35 -8.66
N ALA A 574 21.17 8.69 -9.94
CA ALA A 574 22.44 8.53 -10.65
C ALA A 574 23.57 9.34 -9.99
N HIS A 575 23.30 10.59 -9.59
CA HIS A 575 24.25 11.44 -8.89
C HIS A 575 24.65 10.80 -7.53
N ALA A 576 23.68 10.44 -6.69
CA ALA A 576 23.95 9.88 -5.38
C ALA A 576 24.62 8.48 -5.46
N SER A 577 24.23 7.64 -6.43
CA SER A 577 24.88 6.35 -6.68
C SER A 577 26.33 6.52 -7.05
N GLY A 578 26.67 7.52 -7.87
CA GLY A 578 28.05 7.86 -8.20
C GLY A 578 28.91 8.13 -6.95
N ASN A 579 28.36 8.87 -5.99
CA ASN A 579 29.05 9.15 -4.72
C ASN A 579 29.22 7.88 -3.87
N PHE A 580 28.19 7.05 -3.73
CA PHE A 580 28.29 5.78 -2.96
C PHE A 580 29.29 4.79 -3.57
N ARG A 581 29.48 4.81 -4.88
CA ARG A 581 30.41 3.92 -5.61
C ARG A 581 31.82 4.45 -5.75
N SER A 582 32.01 5.77 -5.69
CA SER A 582 33.32 6.42 -5.89
C SER A 582 34.28 6.20 -4.74
N ALA A 583 33.80 5.76 -3.59
CA ALA A 583 34.65 5.46 -2.45
C ALA A 583 35.48 4.19 -2.70
N ALA A 584 36.67 4.13 -2.10
CA ALA A 584 37.63 3.03 -2.21
C ALA A 584 37.08 1.65 -1.80
N MET A 585 35.86 1.58 -1.25
CA MET A 585 35.19 0.36 -0.76
C MET A 585 33.93 -0.03 -1.52
N GLY A 586 33.56 0.65 -2.59
CA GLY A 586 32.43 0.33 -3.48
C GLY A 586 31.19 -0.20 -2.76
N LYS A 587 30.33 0.70 -2.27
CA LYS A 587 29.10 0.28 -1.57
C LYS A 587 28.07 -0.26 -2.57
N GLN A 588 27.33 -1.30 -2.20
CA GLN A 588 26.22 -1.80 -3.00
C GLN A 588 25.08 -0.79 -3.06
N VAL A 589 24.52 -0.63 -4.25
CA VAL A 589 23.39 0.27 -4.54
C VAL A 589 22.25 -0.53 -5.15
N GLY A 590 21.07 -0.41 -4.56
CA GLY A 590 19.85 -1.02 -5.06
C GLY A 590 18.74 -0.02 -5.31
N PHE A 591 17.71 -0.45 -6.02
CA PHE A 591 16.50 0.32 -6.29
C PHE A 591 15.28 -0.54 -5.98
N LEU A 592 14.25 0.05 -5.39
CA LEU A 592 12.97 -0.58 -5.14
C LEU A 592 11.80 0.37 -5.45
N GLY A 593 10.63 -0.19 -5.69
CA GLY A 593 9.40 0.54 -5.93
C GLY A 593 8.71 0.16 -7.23
N SER A 594 7.52 0.73 -7.46
CA SER A 594 6.69 0.41 -8.63
C SER A 594 7.37 0.76 -9.96
N VAL A 595 8.12 1.87 -9.99
CA VAL A 595 8.85 2.33 -11.18
C VAL A 595 9.98 1.36 -11.59
N VAL A 596 10.54 0.59 -10.64
CA VAL A 596 11.55 -0.44 -10.96
C VAL A 596 10.93 -1.58 -11.75
N GLY A 597 9.63 -1.86 -11.56
CA GLY A 597 8.87 -2.84 -12.32
C GLY A 597 8.60 -2.44 -13.77
N ASP A 598 8.76 -1.17 -14.13
CA ASP A 598 8.71 -0.71 -15.53
C ASP A 598 10.01 -1.11 -16.25
N VAL A 599 9.93 -2.21 -16.97
CA VAL A 599 11.09 -2.77 -17.69
C VAL A 599 11.65 -1.85 -18.77
N SER A 600 10.90 -0.83 -19.23
CA SER A 600 11.41 0.16 -20.17
C SER A 600 12.51 1.03 -19.56
N LEU A 601 12.50 1.19 -18.24
CA LEU A 601 13.48 1.98 -17.47
C LEU A 601 14.68 1.15 -16.97
N THR A 602 14.70 -0.18 -17.18
CA THR A 602 15.75 -1.06 -16.66
C THR A 602 17.16 -0.57 -17.00
N GLU A 603 17.41 -0.20 -18.26
CA GLU A 603 18.73 0.30 -18.70
C GLU A 603 19.13 1.61 -17.98
N ARG A 604 18.16 2.44 -17.61
CA ARG A 604 18.40 3.68 -16.85
C ARG A 604 18.86 3.37 -15.42
N PHE A 605 18.25 2.39 -14.74
CA PHE A 605 18.69 1.94 -13.42
C PHE A 605 20.08 1.31 -13.47
N LEU A 606 20.35 0.47 -14.47
CA LEU A 606 21.67 -0.13 -14.64
C LEU A 606 22.74 0.93 -14.91
N SER A 607 22.45 1.93 -15.75
CA SER A 607 23.34 3.07 -16.00
C SER A 607 23.53 3.95 -14.77
N ALA A 608 22.51 4.08 -13.92
CA ALA A 608 22.60 4.76 -12.63
C ALA A 608 23.42 3.97 -11.59
N GLY A 609 23.88 2.76 -11.91
CA GLY A 609 24.78 1.98 -11.08
C GLY A 609 24.08 0.95 -10.20
N ALA A 610 22.90 0.47 -10.54
CA ALA A 610 22.21 -0.58 -9.77
C ALA A 610 23.03 -1.87 -9.67
N ASP A 611 23.29 -2.36 -8.47
CA ASP A 611 23.87 -3.69 -8.21
C ASP A 611 22.74 -4.71 -7.98
N PHE A 612 21.59 -4.23 -7.53
CA PHE A 612 20.37 -5.03 -7.44
C PHE A 612 19.12 -4.20 -7.66
N LEU A 613 18.07 -4.86 -8.10
CA LEU A 613 16.72 -4.30 -8.29
C LEU A 613 15.73 -5.12 -7.47
N SER A 614 14.82 -4.46 -6.75
CA SER A 614 13.80 -5.13 -5.93
C SER A 614 12.41 -4.76 -6.43
N VAL A 615 11.63 -5.78 -6.76
CA VAL A 615 10.29 -5.67 -7.35
C VAL A 615 9.32 -6.61 -6.66
N ASP A 616 8.03 -6.46 -6.94
CA ASP A 616 7.04 -7.43 -6.49
C ASP A 616 7.34 -8.82 -7.10
N PRO A 617 7.10 -9.93 -6.39
CA PRO A 617 7.46 -11.28 -6.82
C PRO A 617 7.06 -11.61 -8.27
N PRO A 618 5.83 -11.32 -8.76
CA PRO A 618 5.44 -11.62 -10.14
C PRO A 618 6.26 -10.87 -11.21
N SER A 619 6.95 -9.80 -10.84
CA SER A 619 7.76 -8.99 -11.76
C SER A 619 9.19 -9.49 -11.94
N VAL A 620 9.64 -10.41 -11.09
CA VAL A 620 11.03 -10.91 -11.05
C VAL A 620 11.47 -11.51 -12.40
N LEU A 621 10.67 -12.40 -12.97
CA LEU A 621 11.05 -13.11 -14.21
C LEU A 621 11.10 -12.17 -15.43
N LEU A 622 10.16 -11.23 -15.53
CA LEU A 622 10.17 -10.24 -16.61
C LEU A 622 11.39 -9.31 -16.50
N LEU A 623 11.70 -8.86 -15.29
CA LEU A 623 12.87 -8.03 -15.06
C LEU A 623 14.17 -8.80 -15.41
N ARG A 624 14.25 -10.09 -15.06
CA ARG A 624 15.37 -10.96 -15.43
C ARG A 624 15.55 -11.06 -16.94
N GLU A 625 14.47 -11.32 -17.67
CA GLU A 625 14.50 -11.34 -19.12
C GLU A 625 15.04 -10.03 -19.69
N LYS A 626 14.55 -8.89 -19.19
CA LYS A 626 15.00 -7.56 -19.63
C LYS A 626 16.47 -7.29 -19.30
N ILE A 627 16.95 -7.61 -18.09
CA ILE A 627 18.37 -7.47 -17.73
C ILE A 627 19.23 -8.30 -18.67
N ARG A 628 18.85 -9.54 -18.96
CA ARG A 628 19.60 -10.43 -19.87
C ARG A 628 19.67 -9.93 -21.30
N ALA A 629 18.72 -9.10 -21.71
CA ALA A 629 18.70 -8.44 -23.03
C ALA A 629 19.43 -7.08 -23.04
N CYS A 630 19.83 -6.54 -21.88
CA CYS A 630 20.51 -5.24 -21.81
C CYS A 630 21.96 -5.34 -22.29
N PRO A 631 22.43 -4.39 -23.12
CA PRO A 631 23.79 -4.39 -23.63
C PRO A 631 24.85 -3.94 -22.63
N LEU A 632 24.47 -3.33 -21.51
CA LEU A 632 25.33 -2.72 -20.48
C LEU A 632 26.14 -3.75 -19.68
#